data_4409a98f2cc78da503f84da19ae23288
#
_entry.id   4409a98f2cc78da503f84da19ae23288
#
_cell.length_a   1.000
_cell.length_b   1.000
_cell.length_c   1.000
_cell.angle_alpha   90.00
_cell.angle_beta   90.00
_cell.angle_gamma   90.00
#
_symmetry.space_group_name_H-M   'P 1'
#
loop_
_entity.id
_entity.type
_entity.pdbx_description
1 polymer ?
#
loop_
_entity_poly.entity_id
_entity_poly.type
_entity_poly.pdbx_seq_one_letter_code
_entity_poly.pdbx_strand_id
1 'polypeptide(L)'
;MKIVLIGAGNVATHLGIALQKAGCLILQVYSRTEESASALADRLLVDYTIVPDEIRRDADLYIVALKDAVLRQLAPVLVKGREQALFVHTAGSM
;
A
#
# COMPACT_ATOMS: atom_id res chain seq x y z
N MET A 1 2.66 -0.36 -14.78
CA MET A 1 3.27 -0.83 -13.51
C MET A 1 2.15 -1.13 -12.52
N LYS A 2 2.23 -2.29 -11.90
CA LYS A 2 1.24 -2.71 -10.90
C LYS A 2 1.72 -2.32 -9.51
N ILE A 3 0.88 -1.63 -8.77
CA ILE A 3 1.26 -1.02 -7.49
C ILE A 3 0.27 -1.43 -6.39
N VAL A 4 0.81 -1.71 -5.21
CA VAL A 4 0.01 -1.89 -4.01
C VAL A 4 0.42 -0.80 -3.02
N LEU A 5 -0.58 -0.13 -2.43
CA LEU A 5 -0.35 0.89 -1.41
C LEU A 5 -0.50 0.25 -0.03
N ILE A 6 0.54 0.39 0.78
CA ILE A 6 0.54 -0.13 2.14
C ILE A 6 0.51 1.06 3.08
N GLY A 7 -0.66 1.29 3.67
CA GLY A 7 -0.97 2.47 4.44
C GLY A 7 -2.00 3.32 3.70
N ALA A 8 -2.84 4.04 4.43
CA ALA A 8 -3.95 4.81 3.85
C ALA A 8 -4.05 6.23 4.44
N GLY A 9 -2.94 6.80 4.87
CA GLY A 9 -2.91 8.17 5.36
C GLY A 9 -2.85 9.18 4.21
N ASN A 10 -2.62 10.44 4.54
CA ASN A 10 -2.62 11.52 3.55
C ASN A 10 -1.59 11.31 2.44
N VAL A 11 -0.39 10.83 2.80
CA VAL A 11 0.66 10.60 1.80
C VAL A 11 0.25 9.50 0.82
N ALA A 12 -0.27 8.39 1.34
CA ALA A 12 -0.71 7.29 0.49
C ALA A 12 -1.87 7.73 -0.42
N THR A 13 -2.79 8.53 0.10
CA THR A 13 -3.93 9.04 -0.66
C THR A 13 -3.46 9.89 -1.83
N HIS A 14 -2.58 10.85 -1.57
CA HIS A 14 -2.09 11.75 -2.62
C HIS A 14 -1.25 10.99 -3.65
N LEU A 15 -0.39 10.07 -3.19
CA LEU A 15 0.41 9.27 -4.11
C LEU A 15 -0.45 8.37 -4.98
N GLY A 16 -1.45 7.72 -4.39
CA GLY A 16 -2.33 6.83 -5.13
C GLY A 16 -3.06 7.55 -6.25
N ILE A 17 -3.60 8.72 -5.95
CA ILE A 17 -4.31 9.53 -6.94
C ILE A 17 -3.36 9.97 -8.04
N ALA A 18 -2.17 10.46 -7.67
CA ALA A 18 -1.18 10.91 -8.64
C ALA A 18 -0.71 9.78 -9.55
N LEU A 19 -0.48 8.60 -8.98
CA LEU A 19 -0.02 7.46 -9.76
C LEU A 19 -1.09 6.95 -10.72
N GLN A 20 -2.36 6.95 -10.31
CA GLN A 20 -3.45 6.60 -11.23
C GLN A 20 -3.54 7.58 -12.39
N LYS A 21 -3.40 8.86 -12.11
CA LYS A 21 -3.42 9.89 -13.16
C LYS A 21 -2.25 9.73 -14.12
N ALA A 22 -1.13 9.20 -13.63
CA ALA A 22 0.03 8.96 -14.45
C ALA A 22 -0.05 7.65 -15.26
N GLY A 23 -1.14 6.90 -15.12
CA GLY A 23 -1.35 5.67 -15.89
C GLY A 23 -0.90 4.40 -15.18
N CYS A 24 -0.49 4.50 -13.91
CA CYS A 24 -0.13 3.32 -13.14
C CYS A 24 -1.39 2.57 -12.66
N LEU A 25 -1.27 1.26 -12.53
CA LEU A 25 -2.38 0.42 -12.08
C LEU A 25 -2.25 0.15 -10.59
N ILE A 26 -3.16 0.72 -9.80
CA ILE A 26 -3.23 0.42 -8.37
C ILE A 26 -4.08 -0.83 -8.21
N LEU A 27 -3.50 -1.89 -7.64
CA LEU A 27 -4.18 -3.17 -7.49
C LEU A 27 -4.96 -3.27 -6.19
N GLN A 28 -4.41 -2.71 -5.12
CA GLN A 28 -4.96 -2.95 -3.79
C GLN A 28 -4.43 -1.91 -2.81
N VAL A 29 -5.19 -1.67 -1.76
CA VAL A 29 -4.78 -0.83 -0.63
C VAL A 29 -4.79 -1.68 0.63
N TYR A 30 -3.74 -1.57 1.44
CA TYR A 30 -3.70 -2.16 2.76
C TYR A 30 -3.71 -1.07 3.82
N SER A 31 -4.49 -1.25 4.87
CA SER A 31 -4.42 -0.40 6.06
C SER A 31 -4.72 -1.25 7.29
N ARG A 32 -4.37 -0.73 8.47
CA ARG A 32 -4.62 -1.42 9.73
C ARG A 32 -6.08 -1.38 10.14
N THR A 33 -6.84 -0.42 9.61
CA THR A 33 -8.27 -0.29 9.93
C THR A 33 -9.08 -0.38 8.64
N GLU A 34 -10.24 -1.02 8.74
CA GLU A 34 -11.12 -1.17 7.59
C GLU A 34 -11.62 0.19 7.10
N GLU A 35 -11.92 1.09 8.02
CA GLU A 35 -12.40 2.42 7.66
C GLU A 35 -11.42 3.15 6.76
N SER A 36 -10.14 3.18 7.14
CA SER A 36 -9.12 3.86 6.35
C SER A 36 -8.87 3.16 5.01
N ALA A 37 -8.81 1.82 5.05
CA ALA A 37 -8.55 1.05 3.83
C ALA A 37 -9.68 1.22 2.82
N SER A 38 -10.92 1.08 3.27
CA SER A 38 -12.06 1.17 2.36
C SER A 38 -12.25 2.58 1.82
N ALA A 39 -11.99 3.59 2.63
CA ALA A 39 -12.12 4.98 2.19
C ALA A 39 -11.16 5.28 1.03
N LEU A 40 -9.90 4.86 1.15
CA LEU A 40 -8.94 5.08 0.07
C LEU A 40 -9.24 4.20 -1.13
N ALA A 41 -9.62 2.95 -0.90
CA ALA A 41 -9.96 2.03 -1.98
C ALA A 41 -11.14 2.55 -2.80
N ASP A 42 -12.14 3.14 -2.14
CA ASP A 42 -13.28 3.75 -2.83
C ASP A 42 -12.85 4.91 -3.72
N ARG A 43 -11.93 5.73 -3.25
CA ARG A 43 -11.42 6.86 -4.04
C ARG A 43 -10.66 6.40 -5.27
N LEU A 44 -9.95 5.29 -5.16
CA LEU A 44 -9.13 4.75 -6.25
C LEU A 44 -9.87 3.70 -7.06
N LEU A 45 -11.04 3.25 -6.61
CA LEU A 45 -11.85 2.20 -7.25
C LEU A 45 -11.07 0.89 -7.34
N VAL A 46 -10.47 0.48 -6.23
CA VAL A 46 -9.67 -0.74 -6.14
C VAL A 46 -10.07 -1.54 -4.90
N ASP A 47 -9.52 -2.74 -4.79
CA ASP A 47 -9.73 -3.59 -3.63
C ASP A 47 -8.91 -3.12 -2.44
N TYR A 48 -9.27 -3.58 -1.24
CA TYR A 48 -8.49 -3.32 -0.05
C TYR A 48 -8.44 -4.57 0.84
N THR A 49 -7.49 -4.56 1.78
CA THR A 49 -7.41 -5.56 2.82
C THR A 49 -6.91 -4.93 4.11
N ILE A 50 -7.26 -5.53 5.24
CA ILE A 50 -6.72 -5.16 6.55
C ILE A 50 -5.87 -6.29 7.13
N VAL A 51 -5.67 -7.35 6.37
CA VAL A 51 -4.90 -8.53 6.78
C VAL A 51 -3.59 -8.55 6.01
N PRO A 52 -2.43 -8.49 6.70
CA PRO A 52 -1.14 -8.46 6.01
C PRO A 52 -0.91 -9.67 5.11
N ASP A 53 -1.37 -10.84 5.50
CA ASP A 53 -1.19 -12.06 4.70
C ASP A 53 -1.98 -12.04 3.39
N GLU A 54 -2.98 -11.16 3.29
CA GLU A 54 -3.81 -11.04 2.10
C GLU A 54 -3.34 -9.95 1.15
N ILE A 55 -2.25 -9.27 1.48
CA ILE A 55 -1.65 -8.30 0.57
C ILE A 55 -1.17 -9.04 -0.68
N ARG A 56 -1.51 -8.51 -1.85
CA ARG A 56 -1.18 -9.15 -3.12
C ARG A 56 0.33 -9.32 -3.27
N ARG A 57 0.72 -10.41 -3.95
CA ARG A 57 2.12 -10.73 -4.17
C ARG A 57 2.54 -10.53 -5.63
N ASP A 58 1.62 -10.06 -6.46
CA ASP A 58 1.85 -9.93 -7.90
C ASP A 58 2.06 -8.50 -8.37
N ALA A 59 2.29 -7.58 -7.45
CA ALA A 59 2.59 -6.19 -7.80
C ALA A 59 4.07 -6.03 -8.13
N ASP A 60 4.37 -5.03 -8.96
CA ASP A 60 5.74 -4.68 -9.29
C ASP A 60 6.35 -3.77 -8.22
N LEU A 61 5.52 -2.97 -7.59
CA LEU A 61 5.96 -1.96 -6.62
C LEU A 61 5.01 -1.94 -5.44
N TYR A 62 5.58 -1.89 -4.24
CA TYR A 62 4.85 -1.71 -2.99
C TYR A 62 5.27 -0.40 -2.36
N ILE A 63 4.34 0.54 -2.24
CA ILE A 63 4.62 1.83 -1.60
C ILE A 63 4.18 1.73 -0.16
N VAL A 64 5.14 1.85 0.75
CA VAL A 64 4.90 1.69 2.18
C VAL A 64 4.84 3.05 2.84
N ALA A 65 3.67 3.43 3.32
CA ALA A 65 3.41 4.70 3.99
C ALA A 65 2.98 4.43 5.42
N LEU A 66 3.81 3.73 6.16
CA LEU A 66 3.57 3.35 7.56
C LEU A 66 4.57 4.04 8.48
N LYS A 67 4.17 4.23 9.74
CA LYS A 67 5.10 4.69 10.77
C LYS A 67 6.16 3.62 11.01
N ASP A 68 7.35 4.04 11.44
CA ASP A 68 8.48 3.14 11.62
C ASP A 68 8.16 1.95 12.53
N ALA A 69 7.45 2.19 13.64
CA ALA A 69 7.12 1.11 14.57
C ALA A 69 6.23 0.05 13.92
N VAL A 70 5.25 0.50 13.13
CA VAL A 70 4.35 -0.41 12.42
C VAL A 70 5.10 -1.16 11.33
N LEU A 71 5.96 -0.44 10.61
CA LEU A 71 6.75 -1.04 9.54
C LEU A 71 7.66 -2.16 10.07
N ARG A 72 8.31 -1.95 11.21
CA ARG A 72 9.17 -2.97 11.81
C ARG A 72 8.42 -4.24 12.14
N GLN A 73 7.17 -4.11 12.59
CA GLN A 73 6.35 -5.27 12.90
C GLN A 73 5.91 -6.01 11.65
N LEU A 74 5.64 -5.30 10.57
CA LEU A 74 5.09 -5.87 9.36
C LEU A 74 6.13 -6.26 8.32
N ALA A 75 7.35 -5.71 8.40
CA ALA A 75 8.36 -5.94 7.38
C ALA A 75 8.60 -7.41 7.05
N PRO A 76 8.74 -8.33 8.03
CA PRO A 76 8.95 -9.74 7.71
C PRO A 76 7.79 -10.35 6.92
N VAL A 77 6.56 -9.94 7.22
CA VAL A 77 5.39 -10.43 6.48
C VAL A 77 5.32 -9.81 5.10
N LEU A 78 5.65 -8.52 4.99
CA LEU A 78 5.56 -7.81 3.72
C LEU A 78 6.53 -8.35 2.67
N VAL A 79 7.76 -8.70 3.07
CA VAL A 79 8.74 -9.20 2.10
C VAL A 79 8.56 -10.67 1.78
N LYS A 80 7.90 -11.42 2.63
CA LYS A 80 7.73 -12.87 2.40
C LYS A 80 6.90 -13.11 1.14
N GLY A 81 7.48 -13.82 0.18
CA GLY A 81 6.84 -14.09 -1.09
C GLY A 81 6.85 -12.93 -2.07
N ARG A 82 7.53 -11.82 -1.73
CA ARG A 82 7.61 -10.61 -2.55
C ARG A 82 9.05 -10.13 -2.71
N GLU A 83 10.00 -11.04 -2.62
CA GLU A 83 11.43 -10.70 -2.56
C GLU A 83 11.91 -10.02 -3.84
N GLN A 84 11.23 -10.25 -4.96
CA GLN A 84 11.63 -9.65 -6.23
C GLN A 84 10.92 -8.32 -6.50
N ALA A 85 9.97 -7.93 -5.66
CA ALA A 85 9.26 -6.68 -5.83
C ALA A 85 10.07 -5.52 -5.27
N LEU A 86 9.82 -4.32 -5.79
CA LEU A 86 10.45 -3.11 -5.29
C LEU A 86 9.59 -2.54 -4.16
N PHE A 87 10.23 -2.21 -3.05
CA PHE A 87 9.56 -1.58 -1.91
C PHE A 87 10.08 -0.16 -1.75
N VAL A 88 9.18 0.80 -1.69
CA VAL A 88 9.51 2.20 -1.46
C VAL A 88 8.84 2.65 -0.16
N HIS A 89 9.62 3.13 0.78
CA HIS A 89 9.12 3.65 2.04
C HIS A 89 9.08 5.17 1.99
N THR A 90 7.91 5.75 2.28
CA THR A 90 7.76 7.21 2.31
C THR A 90 7.86 7.70 3.75
N ALA A 91 8.73 8.68 3.98
CA ALA A 91 8.93 9.23 5.31
C ALA A 91 7.81 10.19 5.72
N GLY A 92 6.94 10.55 4.80
CA GLY A 92 5.86 11.50 5.07
C GLY A 92 4.66 10.91 5.78
N SER A 93 4.73 9.66 6.20
CA SER A 93 3.64 9.00 6.91
C SER A 93 3.51 9.43 8.35
N MET A 94 4.38 10.26 8.80
CA MET A 94 4.33 10.77 10.17
C MET A 94 3.26 11.83 10.32
#